data_a67a9a3073e3491cd53db7bde1c0f10f
#
_entry.id   a67a9a3073e3491cd53db7bde1c0f10f
#
_cell.length_a   1.000
_cell.length_b   1.000
_cell.length_c   1.000
_cell.angle_alpha   90.00
_cell.angle_beta   90.00
_cell.angle_gamma   90.00
#
_symmetry.space_group_name_H-M   'P 1'
#
loop_
_entity.id
_entity.type
_entity.pdbx_description
1 polymer ?
#
loop_
_entity_poly.entity_id
_entity_poly.type
_entity_poly.pdbx_seq_one_letter_code
_entity_poly.pdbx_strand_id
1 'polypeptide(L)'
;MTAVDVHYVVEGSPDGPPVLLSGSLGSDLRMWAPQVAALTTAGYRVVRYDQRGHGRSPVPPGPYSLADLGADVLALLDRLQIRRAHFVGLSLGGMVGMWVGQYAPHRLHTLTLCCTSAELGPPSGWADRAATVRAEGTGAVAEAAVQRWFTPQWRAAHPERTRDFQDMIASTPAEGYAACCAAIETMDLTARLPKISAPTLVVAGADDPATPPAHAQRIADAVPLARLEIIGPAAHLANVEQPGIVNDLILGHLKENS
;
A
#
# COMPACT_ATOMS: atom_id res chain seq x y z
N MET A 1 14.87 12.67 5.61
CA MET A 1 14.34 13.92 4.96
C MET A 1 13.18 14.49 5.78
N THR A 2 12.77 15.73 5.52
CA THR A 2 11.58 16.31 6.16
C THR A 2 10.32 15.70 5.56
N ALA A 3 9.28 15.52 6.37
CA ALA A 3 7.96 15.11 5.86
C ALA A 3 7.44 16.12 4.83
N VAL A 4 6.76 15.61 3.79
CA VAL A 4 6.13 16.45 2.77
C VAL A 4 4.62 16.58 3.00
N ASP A 5 4.04 17.61 2.42
CA ASP A 5 2.60 17.84 2.44
C ASP A 5 1.92 16.98 1.36
N VAL A 6 1.63 15.72 1.69
CA VAL A 6 1.00 14.81 0.75
C VAL A 6 -0.42 15.22 0.38
N HIS A 7 -0.81 15.01 -0.88
CA HIS A 7 -2.19 15.16 -1.34
C HIS A 7 -3.06 14.04 -0.74
N TYR A 8 -4.23 14.41 -0.24
CA TYR A 8 -5.18 13.46 0.36
C TYR A 8 -6.64 13.85 0.09
N VAL A 9 -7.53 12.88 0.26
CA VAL A 9 -8.99 13.04 0.23
C VAL A 9 -9.57 12.37 1.48
N VAL A 10 -10.54 13.03 2.11
CA VAL A 10 -11.28 12.50 3.26
C VAL A 10 -12.73 12.31 2.86
N GLU A 11 -13.27 11.11 3.11
CA GLU A 11 -14.65 10.73 2.77
C GLU A 11 -15.32 10.04 3.96
N GLY A 12 -16.64 9.98 3.96
CA GLY A 12 -17.44 9.34 5.01
C GLY A 12 -17.73 10.25 6.20
N SER A 13 -18.04 9.67 7.35
CA SER A 13 -18.42 10.42 8.54
C SER A 13 -17.24 11.19 9.15
N PRO A 14 -17.32 12.50 9.36
CA PRO A 14 -16.24 13.25 9.99
C PRO A 14 -15.92 12.78 11.41
N ASP A 15 -16.91 12.25 12.13
CA ASP A 15 -16.80 11.74 13.50
C ASP A 15 -16.57 10.22 13.56
N GLY A 16 -16.53 9.55 12.39
CA GLY A 16 -16.30 8.11 12.30
C GLY A 16 -14.86 7.72 12.65
N PRO A 17 -14.64 6.47 13.08
CA PRO A 17 -13.29 5.96 13.31
C PRO A 17 -12.44 6.13 12.04
N PRO A 18 -11.21 6.68 12.15
CA PRO A 18 -10.40 6.97 10.96
C PRO A 18 -9.73 5.71 10.39
N VAL A 19 -9.86 5.52 9.09
CA VAL A 19 -9.16 4.51 8.29
C VAL A 19 -8.26 5.21 7.29
N LEU A 20 -6.96 4.93 7.34
CA LEU A 20 -5.97 5.45 6.40
C LEU A 20 -5.62 4.39 5.37
N LEU A 21 -5.74 4.72 4.09
CA LEU A 21 -5.46 3.82 2.95
C LEU A 21 -4.17 4.26 2.23
N SER A 22 -3.17 3.37 2.23
CA SER A 22 -1.83 3.60 1.66
C SER A 22 -1.58 2.71 0.45
N GLY A 23 -1.30 3.31 -0.71
CA GLY A 23 -1.29 2.64 -2.01
C GLY A 23 0.03 1.95 -2.39
N SER A 24 0.00 1.27 -3.54
CA SER A 24 1.14 0.58 -4.15
C SER A 24 2.08 1.56 -4.87
N LEU A 25 3.32 1.11 -5.13
CA LEU A 25 4.26 1.82 -6.02
C LEU A 25 3.66 1.97 -7.42
N GLY A 26 3.68 3.19 -7.96
CA GLY A 26 3.11 3.49 -9.27
C GLY A 26 1.58 3.65 -9.28
N SER A 27 0.93 3.65 -8.11
CA SER A 27 -0.50 3.95 -7.99
C SER A 27 -0.75 5.30 -7.35
N ASP A 28 -1.97 5.81 -7.51
CA ASP A 28 -2.49 6.95 -6.76
C ASP A 28 -3.72 6.54 -5.92
N LEU A 29 -4.29 7.49 -5.19
CA LEU A 29 -5.41 7.24 -4.28
C LEU A 29 -6.64 6.59 -4.95
N ARG A 30 -6.75 6.62 -6.30
CA ARG A 30 -7.86 6.02 -7.05
C ARG A 30 -7.86 4.49 -6.98
N MET A 31 -6.71 3.85 -6.72
CA MET A 31 -6.66 2.39 -6.56
C MET A 31 -7.56 1.87 -5.44
N TRP A 32 -7.88 2.73 -4.47
CA TRP A 32 -8.73 2.40 -3.33
C TRP A 32 -10.23 2.65 -3.55
N ALA A 33 -10.63 3.08 -4.76
CA ALA A 33 -12.03 3.35 -5.06
C ALA A 33 -13.00 2.21 -4.68
N PRO A 34 -12.66 0.91 -4.85
CA PRO A 34 -13.54 -0.18 -4.45
C PRO A 34 -13.78 -0.30 -2.93
N GLN A 35 -12.87 0.22 -2.10
CA GLN A 35 -12.96 0.14 -0.64
C GLN A 35 -13.73 1.31 -0.02
N VAL A 36 -13.74 2.46 -0.70
CA VAL A 36 -14.31 3.70 -0.15
C VAL A 36 -15.78 3.54 0.19
N ALA A 37 -16.60 3.07 -0.76
CA ALA A 37 -18.04 2.93 -0.55
C ALA A 37 -18.37 1.98 0.62
N ALA A 38 -17.66 0.85 0.72
CA ALA A 38 -17.87 -0.13 1.80
C ALA A 38 -17.53 0.46 3.18
N LEU A 39 -16.38 1.13 3.29
CA LEU A 39 -15.92 1.72 4.54
C LEU A 39 -16.77 2.91 4.97
N THR A 40 -17.13 3.81 4.04
CA THR A 40 -17.97 4.99 4.36
C THR A 40 -19.40 4.57 4.72
N THR A 41 -19.98 3.57 4.04
CA THR A 41 -21.29 3.01 4.39
C THR A 41 -21.27 2.36 5.78
N ALA A 42 -20.14 1.77 6.18
CA ALA A 42 -19.97 1.22 7.51
C ALA A 42 -19.67 2.27 8.59
N GLY A 43 -19.68 3.58 8.26
CA GLY A 43 -19.57 4.70 9.19
C GLY A 43 -18.14 5.17 9.48
N TYR A 44 -17.13 4.67 8.76
CA TYR A 44 -15.74 5.10 8.93
C TYR A 44 -15.46 6.45 8.26
N ARG A 45 -14.48 7.18 8.84
CA ARG A 45 -13.82 8.34 8.21
C ARG A 45 -12.64 7.82 7.39
N VAL A 46 -12.77 7.79 6.06
CA VAL A 46 -11.78 7.23 5.15
C VAL A 46 -10.83 8.32 4.66
N VAL A 47 -9.54 8.14 4.90
CA VAL A 47 -8.47 9.00 4.40
C VAL A 47 -7.68 8.23 3.35
N ARG A 48 -7.69 8.71 2.11
CA ARG A 48 -6.81 8.21 1.04
C ARG A 48 -5.79 9.27 0.71
N TYR A 49 -4.56 8.88 0.45
CA TYR A 49 -3.51 9.81 0.08
C TYR A 49 -2.64 9.27 -1.05
N ASP A 50 -2.05 10.17 -1.80
CA ASP A 50 -0.98 9.87 -2.74
C ASP A 50 0.34 9.86 -1.98
N GLN A 51 1.14 8.82 -2.11
CA GLN A 51 2.48 8.81 -1.51
C GLN A 51 3.36 9.91 -2.12
N ARG A 52 4.40 10.38 -1.40
CA ARG A 52 5.39 11.28 -2.02
C ARG A 52 5.86 10.72 -3.35
N GLY A 53 6.01 11.58 -4.34
CA GLY A 53 6.42 11.17 -5.67
C GLY A 53 5.34 10.53 -6.53
N HIS A 54 4.08 10.45 -6.04
CA HIS A 54 2.95 9.85 -6.76
C HIS A 54 1.76 10.82 -6.84
N GLY A 55 0.91 10.59 -7.83
CA GLY A 55 -0.34 11.32 -8.01
C GLY A 55 -0.15 12.84 -7.97
N ARG A 56 -0.80 13.50 -7.00
CA ARG A 56 -0.74 14.95 -6.79
C ARG A 56 0.18 15.36 -5.63
N SER A 57 0.85 14.40 -5.00
CA SER A 57 1.80 14.68 -3.91
C SER A 57 3.11 15.26 -4.44
N PRO A 58 3.84 16.04 -3.60
CA PRO A 58 5.15 16.57 -3.97
C PRO A 58 6.15 15.48 -4.37
N VAL A 59 7.08 15.86 -5.24
CA VAL A 59 8.18 15.00 -5.74
C VAL A 59 9.51 15.60 -5.29
N PRO A 60 9.90 15.45 -4.02
CA PRO A 60 11.22 15.91 -3.58
C PRO A 60 12.33 15.06 -4.23
N PRO A 61 13.55 15.56 -4.33
CA PRO A 61 14.70 14.77 -4.80
C PRO A 61 14.88 13.49 -3.95
N GLY A 62 15.13 12.35 -4.63
CA GLY A 62 15.45 11.07 -3.98
C GLY A 62 16.94 10.97 -3.54
N PRO A 63 17.38 9.79 -3.07
CA PRO A 63 16.56 8.58 -2.86
C PRO A 63 15.62 8.72 -1.64
N TYR A 64 14.48 8.01 -1.65
CA TYR A 64 13.61 7.93 -0.47
C TYR A 64 13.93 6.67 0.35
N SER A 65 13.48 6.69 1.61
CA SER A 65 13.50 5.55 2.53
C SER A 65 12.10 5.29 3.08
N LEU A 66 11.86 4.12 3.67
CA LEU A 66 10.59 3.86 4.37
C LEU A 66 10.39 4.81 5.56
N ALA A 67 11.47 5.30 6.17
CA ALA A 67 11.37 6.32 7.21
C ALA A 67 10.81 7.65 6.69
N ASP A 68 11.15 8.03 5.46
CA ASP A 68 10.60 9.24 4.84
C ASP A 68 9.10 9.07 4.54
N LEU A 69 8.70 7.92 3.96
CA LEU A 69 7.31 7.59 3.66
C LEU A 69 6.47 7.48 4.94
N GLY A 70 7.03 6.87 5.98
CA GLY A 70 6.39 6.77 7.29
C GLY A 70 6.23 8.13 7.98
N ALA A 71 7.23 9.01 7.86
CA ALA A 71 7.15 10.38 8.39
C ALA A 71 6.04 11.20 7.73
N ASP A 72 5.80 11.01 6.42
CA ASP A 72 4.67 11.64 5.72
C ASP A 72 3.32 11.19 6.28
N VAL A 73 3.18 9.88 6.54
CA VAL A 73 1.97 9.34 7.18
C VAL A 73 1.75 9.96 8.54
N LEU A 74 2.78 10.03 9.38
CA LEU A 74 2.66 10.62 10.70
C LEU A 74 2.29 12.11 10.63
N ALA A 75 2.90 12.87 9.72
CA ALA A 75 2.58 14.27 9.49
C ALA A 75 1.14 14.48 8.97
N LEU A 76 0.66 13.58 8.09
CA LEU A 76 -0.72 13.60 7.61
C LEU A 76 -1.72 13.36 8.76
N LEU A 77 -1.45 12.36 9.61
CA LEU A 77 -2.28 12.08 10.79
C LEU A 77 -2.31 13.29 11.75
N ASP A 78 -1.17 13.93 11.99
CA ASP A 78 -1.05 15.11 12.85
C ASP A 78 -1.84 16.29 12.29
N ARG A 79 -1.73 16.57 10.98
CA ARG A 79 -2.50 17.60 10.30
C ARG A 79 -4.00 17.39 10.40
N LEU A 80 -4.46 16.15 10.26
CA LEU A 80 -5.86 15.78 10.36
C LEU A 80 -6.34 15.64 11.83
N GLN A 81 -5.46 15.88 12.80
CA GLN A 81 -5.71 15.72 14.24
C GLN A 81 -6.17 14.29 14.61
N ILE A 82 -5.67 13.30 13.84
CA ILE A 82 -5.93 11.88 14.07
C ILE A 82 -4.85 11.32 14.98
N ARG A 83 -5.20 11.04 16.24
CA ARG A 83 -4.26 10.48 17.20
C ARG A 83 -3.88 9.03 16.85
N ARG A 84 -4.88 8.22 16.47
CA ARG A 84 -4.72 6.81 16.06
C ARG A 84 -5.65 6.52 14.90
N ALA A 85 -5.22 5.68 13.97
CA ALA A 85 -6.04 5.24 12.86
C ALA A 85 -5.97 3.71 12.67
N HIS A 86 -6.99 3.15 12.05
CA HIS A 86 -6.86 1.88 11.36
C HIS A 86 -6.04 2.11 10.09
N PHE A 87 -4.99 1.34 9.88
CA PHE A 87 -4.11 1.49 8.72
C PHE A 87 -4.31 0.31 7.78
N VAL A 88 -4.60 0.59 6.51
CA VAL A 88 -4.69 -0.41 5.44
C VAL A 88 -3.67 -0.06 4.38
N GLY A 89 -2.69 -0.93 4.16
CA GLY A 89 -1.64 -0.70 3.18
C GLY A 89 -1.49 -1.85 2.20
N LEU A 90 -1.32 -1.52 0.92
CA LEU A 90 -1.08 -2.50 -0.12
C LEU A 90 0.32 -2.31 -0.71
N SER A 91 1.11 -3.41 -0.80
CA SER A 91 2.45 -3.41 -1.38
C SER A 91 3.38 -2.40 -0.68
N LEU A 92 3.88 -1.37 -1.37
CA LEU A 92 4.64 -0.28 -0.76
C LEU A 92 3.89 0.34 0.43
N GLY A 93 2.58 0.53 0.32
CA GLY A 93 1.75 1.00 1.43
C GLY A 93 1.75 0.04 2.63
N GLY A 94 1.81 -1.26 2.39
CA GLY A 94 1.98 -2.28 3.44
C GLY A 94 3.36 -2.21 4.11
N MET A 95 4.42 -1.95 3.32
CA MET A 95 5.78 -1.72 3.85
C MET A 95 5.82 -0.48 4.76
N VAL A 96 5.17 0.61 4.32
CA VAL A 96 4.99 1.82 5.15
C VAL A 96 4.19 1.51 6.42
N GLY A 97 3.11 0.72 6.32
CA GLY A 97 2.31 0.29 7.46
C GLY A 97 3.12 -0.52 8.48
N MET A 98 3.97 -1.45 8.02
CA MET A 98 4.89 -2.18 8.89
C MET A 98 5.90 -1.24 9.55
N TRP A 99 6.46 -0.27 8.82
CA TRP A 99 7.35 0.73 9.39
C TRP A 99 6.64 1.54 10.49
N VAL A 100 5.43 2.04 10.24
CA VAL A 100 4.63 2.76 11.26
C VAL A 100 4.36 1.87 12.47
N GLY A 101 4.00 0.61 12.26
CA GLY A 101 3.78 -0.36 13.34
C GLY A 101 5.02 -0.62 14.20
N GLN A 102 6.23 -0.55 13.60
CA GLN A 102 7.50 -0.77 14.29
C GLN A 102 8.01 0.46 15.04
N TYR A 103 7.79 1.67 14.52
CA TYR A 103 8.40 2.89 15.04
C TYR A 103 7.39 3.85 15.70
N ALA A 104 6.11 3.73 15.40
CA ALA A 104 5.03 4.54 15.97
C ALA A 104 3.77 3.71 16.29
N PRO A 105 3.88 2.57 17.02
CA PRO A 105 2.76 1.66 17.26
C PRO A 105 1.57 2.35 17.95
N HIS A 106 1.81 3.39 18.74
CA HIS A 106 0.79 4.18 19.40
C HIS A 106 -0.12 4.97 18.44
N ARG A 107 0.21 5.05 17.15
CA ARG A 107 -0.60 5.71 16.11
C ARG A 107 -1.58 4.75 15.41
N LEU A 108 -1.52 3.45 15.70
CA LEU A 108 -2.36 2.44 15.07
C LEU A 108 -3.43 1.90 16.03
N HIS A 109 -4.66 1.76 15.52
CA HIS A 109 -5.69 0.89 16.12
C HIS A 109 -5.49 -0.54 15.62
N THR A 110 -5.51 -0.73 14.30
CA THR A 110 -5.22 -2.00 13.62
C THR A 110 -4.31 -1.78 12.44
N LEU A 111 -3.73 -2.85 11.94
CA LEU A 111 -2.91 -2.87 10.74
C LEU A 111 -3.45 -3.92 9.77
N THR A 112 -3.75 -3.53 8.54
CA THR A 112 -4.07 -4.46 7.44
C THR A 112 -2.98 -4.34 6.38
N LEU A 113 -2.36 -5.47 6.06
CA LEU A 113 -1.22 -5.59 5.15
C LEU A 113 -1.63 -6.43 3.95
N CYS A 114 -1.90 -5.79 2.81
CA CYS A 114 -2.32 -6.47 1.59
C CYS A 114 -1.15 -6.62 0.62
N CYS A 115 -0.95 -7.84 0.09
CA CYS A 115 -0.01 -8.10 -1.02
C CYS A 115 1.33 -7.36 -0.85
N THR A 116 2.02 -7.62 0.26
CA THR A 116 3.24 -6.90 0.66
C THR A 116 4.34 -7.82 1.16
N SER A 117 5.50 -7.26 1.45
CA SER A 117 6.66 -8.01 1.94
C SER A 117 7.43 -7.19 2.97
N ALA A 118 8.05 -7.87 3.93
CA ALA A 118 8.98 -7.26 4.88
C ALA A 118 10.39 -7.07 4.30
N GLU A 119 10.74 -7.84 3.27
CA GLU A 119 11.98 -7.77 2.50
C GLU A 119 11.65 -8.15 1.06
N LEU A 120 12.12 -7.41 0.08
CA LEU A 120 11.80 -7.64 -1.33
C LEU A 120 13.04 -7.48 -2.23
N GLY A 121 13.78 -8.55 -2.38
CA GLY A 121 14.97 -8.62 -3.23
C GLY A 121 14.71 -9.19 -4.64
N PRO A 122 15.74 -9.28 -5.48
CA PRO A 122 17.08 -8.77 -5.21
C PRO A 122 17.16 -7.23 -5.34
N PRO A 123 18.03 -6.55 -4.56
CA PRO A 123 18.21 -5.09 -4.63
C PRO A 123 18.53 -4.58 -6.04
N SER A 124 19.38 -5.26 -6.80
CA SER A 124 19.75 -4.88 -8.17
C SER A 124 18.55 -4.72 -9.11
N GLY A 125 17.50 -5.53 -8.96
CA GLY A 125 16.31 -5.40 -9.78
C GLY A 125 15.53 -4.10 -9.52
N TRP A 126 15.63 -3.54 -8.33
CA TRP A 126 15.03 -2.24 -7.99
C TRP A 126 15.87 -1.08 -8.51
N ALA A 127 17.21 -1.19 -8.42
CA ALA A 127 18.14 -0.23 -9.01
C ALA A 127 17.97 -0.16 -10.53
N ASP A 128 17.92 -1.30 -11.21
CA ASP A 128 17.70 -1.38 -12.67
C ASP A 128 16.36 -0.75 -13.08
N ARG A 129 15.29 -1.04 -12.33
CA ARG A 129 13.97 -0.44 -12.56
C ARG A 129 14.00 1.08 -12.37
N ALA A 130 14.66 1.57 -11.32
CA ALA A 130 14.82 3.00 -11.09
C ALA A 130 15.59 3.67 -12.24
N ALA A 131 16.66 3.03 -12.73
CA ALA A 131 17.44 3.53 -13.86
C ALA A 131 16.59 3.59 -15.15
N THR A 132 15.86 2.52 -15.48
CA THR A 132 14.95 2.46 -16.63
C THR A 132 13.91 3.58 -16.56
N VAL A 133 13.26 3.75 -15.40
CA VAL A 133 12.22 4.77 -15.23
C VAL A 133 12.78 6.18 -15.36
N ARG A 134 13.98 6.45 -14.84
CA ARG A 134 14.64 7.77 -15.03
C ARG A 134 15.00 8.06 -16.48
N ALA A 135 15.40 7.04 -17.23
CA ALA A 135 15.80 7.18 -18.63
C ALA A 135 14.60 7.28 -19.60
N GLU A 136 13.55 6.50 -19.37
CA GLU A 136 12.48 6.25 -20.34
C GLU A 136 11.08 6.66 -19.82
N GLY A 137 10.99 7.08 -18.56
CA GLY A 137 9.72 7.37 -17.89
C GLY A 137 9.02 6.12 -17.37
N THR A 138 7.98 6.32 -16.55
CA THR A 138 7.19 5.26 -15.91
C THR A 138 6.37 4.44 -16.90
N GLY A 139 6.10 4.98 -18.09
CA GLY A 139 5.44 4.25 -19.18
C GLY A 139 6.20 2.99 -19.59
N ALA A 140 7.54 3.00 -19.53
CA ALA A 140 8.39 1.85 -19.88
C ALA A 140 8.14 0.61 -19.00
N VAL A 141 7.66 0.81 -17.77
CA VAL A 141 7.39 -0.29 -16.84
C VAL A 141 5.90 -0.59 -16.64
N ALA A 142 5.00 0.22 -17.22
CA ALA A 142 3.58 0.18 -16.95
C ALA A 142 2.93 -1.15 -17.35
N GLU A 143 3.20 -1.65 -18.55
CA GLU A 143 2.65 -2.92 -19.02
C GLU A 143 3.09 -4.09 -18.16
N ALA A 144 4.39 -4.22 -17.90
CA ALA A 144 4.93 -5.28 -17.06
C ALA A 144 4.44 -5.20 -15.61
N ALA A 145 4.17 -4.01 -15.10
CA ALA A 145 3.59 -3.82 -13.78
C ALA A 145 2.14 -4.32 -13.73
N VAL A 146 1.29 -3.92 -14.68
CA VAL A 146 -0.11 -4.34 -14.75
C VAL A 146 -0.24 -5.85 -14.97
N GLN A 147 0.69 -6.47 -15.72
CA GLN A 147 0.74 -7.94 -15.86
C GLN A 147 0.98 -8.65 -14.52
N ARG A 148 1.67 -8.04 -13.58
CA ARG A 148 1.83 -8.57 -12.20
C ARG A 148 0.70 -8.16 -11.27
N TRP A 149 0.03 -7.02 -11.54
CA TRP A 149 -1.03 -6.52 -10.68
C TRP A 149 -2.33 -7.32 -10.78
N PHE A 150 -2.61 -7.88 -11.95
CA PHE A 150 -3.87 -8.57 -12.23
C PHE A 150 -3.65 -9.90 -12.91
N THR A 151 -4.50 -10.88 -12.59
CA THR A 151 -4.52 -12.17 -13.28
C THR A 151 -4.82 -12.00 -14.77
N PRO A 152 -4.35 -12.93 -15.65
CA PRO A 152 -4.67 -12.90 -17.07
C PRO A 152 -6.18 -12.87 -17.34
N GLN A 153 -6.95 -13.63 -16.56
CA GLN A 153 -8.40 -13.73 -16.67
C GLN A 153 -9.07 -12.39 -16.37
N TRP A 154 -8.65 -11.71 -15.29
CA TRP A 154 -9.20 -10.40 -14.94
C TRP A 154 -8.89 -9.35 -16.01
N ARG A 155 -7.65 -9.31 -16.52
CA ARG A 155 -7.25 -8.38 -17.58
C ARG A 155 -8.03 -8.58 -18.86
N ALA A 156 -8.29 -9.85 -19.25
CA ALA A 156 -9.10 -10.19 -20.41
C ALA A 156 -10.58 -9.76 -20.24
N ALA A 157 -11.11 -9.89 -19.03
CA ALA A 157 -12.48 -9.48 -18.72
C ALA A 157 -12.65 -7.96 -18.56
N HIS A 158 -11.56 -7.22 -18.24
CA HIS A 158 -11.60 -5.79 -17.92
C HIS A 158 -10.55 -4.98 -18.69
N PRO A 159 -10.55 -4.99 -20.05
CA PRO A 159 -9.48 -4.38 -20.85
C PRO A 159 -9.39 -2.85 -20.67
N GLU A 160 -10.51 -2.17 -20.43
CA GLU A 160 -10.52 -0.72 -20.19
C GLU A 160 -9.90 -0.38 -18.84
N ARG A 161 -10.30 -1.07 -17.78
CA ARG A 161 -9.70 -0.87 -16.45
C ARG A 161 -8.22 -1.24 -16.43
N THR A 162 -7.81 -2.23 -17.21
CA THR A 162 -6.39 -2.58 -17.38
C THR A 162 -5.62 -1.39 -17.95
N ARG A 163 -6.17 -0.70 -18.96
CA ARG A 163 -5.57 0.52 -19.53
C ARG A 163 -5.56 1.68 -18.52
N ASP A 164 -6.64 1.89 -17.77
CA ASP A 164 -6.68 2.92 -16.72
C ASP A 164 -5.54 2.75 -15.70
N PHE A 165 -5.22 1.53 -15.32
CA PHE A 165 -4.08 1.25 -14.42
C PHE A 165 -2.72 1.40 -15.12
N GLN A 166 -2.61 1.06 -16.40
CA GLN A 166 -1.40 1.36 -17.19
C GLN A 166 -1.15 2.87 -17.27
N ASP A 167 -2.20 3.66 -17.54
CA ASP A 167 -2.13 5.12 -17.60
C ASP A 167 -1.83 5.73 -16.23
N MET A 168 -2.36 5.15 -15.15
CA MET A 168 -2.06 5.55 -13.77
C MET A 168 -0.55 5.42 -13.49
N ILE A 169 0.05 4.28 -13.83
CA ILE A 169 1.49 4.06 -13.68
C ILE A 169 2.27 5.01 -14.58
N ALA A 170 1.90 5.12 -15.86
CA ALA A 170 2.59 5.94 -16.84
C ALA A 170 2.55 7.45 -16.50
N SER A 171 1.53 7.89 -15.75
CA SER A 171 1.42 9.28 -15.27
C SER A 171 2.19 9.55 -13.97
N THR A 172 2.74 8.53 -13.31
CA THR A 172 3.53 8.72 -12.10
C THR A 172 4.85 9.43 -12.44
N PRO A 173 5.24 10.50 -11.71
CA PRO A 173 6.52 11.17 -11.95
C PRO A 173 7.71 10.20 -11.87
N ALA A 174 8.55 10.19 -12.89
CA ALA A 174 9.66 9.25 -13.01
C ALA A 174 10.61 9.29 -11.81
N GLU A 175 11.00 10.49 -11.34
CA GLU A 175 11.87 10.62 -10.16
C GLU A 175 11.18 10.12 -8.89
N GLY A 176 9.89 10.39 -8.70
CA GLY A 176 9.12 9.91 -7.55
C GLY A 176 9.05 8.39 -7.50
N TYR A 177 8.74 7.77 -8.64
CA TYR A 177 8.72 6.31 -8.77
C TYR A 177 10.10 5.71 -8.49
N ALA A 178 11.15 6.23 -9.13
CA ALA A 178 12.52 5.76 -8.99
C ALA A 178 13.06 5.94 -7.55
N ALA A 179 12.72 7.05 -6.90
CA ALA A 179 13.11 7.30 -5.51
C ALA A 179 12.39 6.34 -4.54
N CYS A 180 11.14 5.94 -4.82
CA CYS A 180 10.45 4.89 -4.06
C CYS A 180 11.04 3.49 -4.33
N CYS A 181 11.55 3.21 -5.55
CA CYS A 181 12.31 1.98 -5.80
C CYS A 181 13.51 1.87 -4.85
N ALA A 182 14.24 2.96 -4.60
CA ALA A 182 15.36 2.97 -3.66
C ALA A 182 14.91 2.68 -2.21
N ALA A 183 13.72 3.11 -1.81
CA ALA A 183 13.17 2.75 -0.50
C ALA A 183 12.91 1.24 -0.37
N ILE A 184 12.46 0.59 -1.46
CA ILE A 184 12.24 -0.87 -1.48
C ILE A 184 13.57 -1.62 -1.59
N GLU A 185 14.50 -1.13 -2.41
CA GLU A 185 15.83 -1.70 -2.60
C GLU A 185 16.59 -1.92 -1.29
N THR A 186 16.47 -0.95 -0.39
CA THR A 186 17.25 -0.91 0.86
C THR A 186 16.47 -1.38 2.09
N MET A 187 15.20 -1.72 1.95
CA MET A 187 14.38 -2.10 3.10
C MET A 187 14.68 -3.53 3.58
N ASP A 188 14.79 -3.69 4.87
CA ASP A 188 14.60 -4.92 5.61
C ASP A 188 13.87 -4.63 6.91
N LEU A 189 12.63 -5.09 7.00
CA LEU A 189 11.76 -4.90 8.16
C LEU A 189 11.67 -6.17 9.03
N THR A 190 12.31 -7.27 8.61
CA THR A 190 12.12 -8.62 9.18
C THR A 190 12.46 -8.68 10.66
N ALA A 191 13.61 -8.16 11.05
CA ALA A 191 14.10 -8.22 12.44
C ALA A 191 13.19 -7.48 13.45
N ARG A 192 12.35 -6.56 12.98
CA ARG A 192 11.48 -5.76 13.83
C ARG A 192 9.99 -6.09 13.72
N LEU A 193 9.59 -7.07 12.90
CA LEU A 193 8.19 -7.53 12.82
C LEU A 193 7.63 -7.90 14.20
N PRO A 194 8.36 -8.55 15.11
CA PRO A 194 7.87 -8.85 16.47
C PRO A 194 7.57 -7.60 17.32
N LYS A 195 7.96 -6.42 16.91
CA LYS A 195 7.65 -5.13 17.59
C LYS A 195 6.28 -4.56 17.22
N ILE A 196 5.64 -5.07 16.18
CA ILE A 196 4.29 -4.66 15.79
C ILE A 196 3.30 -5.22 16.81
N SER A 197 2.72 -4.33 17.60
CA SER A 197 1.77 -4.69 18.67
C SER A 197 0.30 -4.47 18.29
N ALA A 198 0.03 -3.83 17.16
CA ALA A 198 -1.33 -3.65 16.66
C ALA A 198 -1.91 -4.98 16.18
N PRO A 199 -3.20 -5.28 16.44
CA PRO A 199 -3.89 -6.39 15.78
C PRO A 199 -3.69 -6.28 14.26
N THR A 200 -3.23 -7.36 13.62
CA THR A 200 -2.78 -7.32 12.23
C THR A 200 -3.51 -8.35 11.37
N LEU A 201 -4.09 -7.90 10.27
CA LEU A 201 -4.60 -8.75 9.20
C LEU A 201 -3.61 -8.72 8.03
N VAL A 202 -3.15 -9.89 7.60
CA VAL A 202 -2.32 -10.02 6.40
C VAL A 202 -3.18 -10.66 5.31
N VAL A 203 -3.25 -10.03 4.13
CA VAL A 203 -4.02 -10.52 2.98
C VAL A 203 -3.08 -10.73 1.81
N ALA A 204 -3.11 -11.90 1.19
CA ALA A 204 -2.34 -12.22 -0.01
C ALA A 204 -3.23 -12.65 -1.16
N GLY A 205 -2.93 -12.22 -2.38
CA GLY A 205 -3.47 -12.83 -3.57
C GLY A 205 -2.80 -14.18 -3.83
N ALA A 206 -3.61 -15.23 -4.08
CA ALA A 206 -3.08 -16.58 -4.32
C ALA A 206 -2.17 -16.65 -5.55
N ASP A 207 -2.41 -15.79 -6.54
CA ASP A 207 -1.72 -15.73 -7.82
C ASP A 207 -0.76 -14.52 -7.91
N ASP A 208 -0.40 -13.89 -6.78
CA ASP A 208 0.47 -12.70 -6.76
C ASP A 208 1.92 -13.06 -7.10
N PRO A 209 2.46 -12.65 -8.27
CA PRO A 209 3.83 -12.93 -8.65
C PRO A 209 4.82 -11.91 -8.09
N ALA A 210 4.35 -10.76 -7.59
CA ALA A 210 5.20 -9.68 -7.08
C ALA A 210 5.56 -9.90 -5.60
N THR A 211 4.55 -10.26 -4.80
CA THR A 211 4.70 -10.63 -3.39
C THR A 211 3.94 -11.93 -3.13
N PRO A 212 4.47 -13.09 -3.56
CA PRO A 212 3.82 -14.39 -3.39
C PRO A 212 3.36 -14.67 -1.95
N PRO A 213 2.35 -15.52 -1.74
CA PRO A 213 1.80 -15.82 -0.41
C PRO A 213 2.83 -16.18 0.67
N ALA A 214 3.98 -16.74 0.28
CA ALA A 214 5.07 -17.01 1.21
C ALA A 214 5.64 -15.75 1.89
N HIS A 215 5.54 -14.57 1.28
CA HIS A 215 5.93 -13.29 1.91
C HIS A 215 4.93 -12.91 3.00
N ALA A 216 3.64 -13.06 2.72
CA ALA A 216 2.58 -12.82 3.69
C ALA A 216 2.66 -13.78 4.88
N GLN A 217 2.95 -15.06 4.61
CA GLN A 217 3.15 -16.08 5.66
C GLN A 217 4.30 -15.69 6.60
N ARG A 218 5.45 -15.26 6.06
CA ARG A 218 6.58 -14.78 6.88
C ARG A 218 6.22 -13.61 7.78
N ILE A 219 5.39 -12.69 7.29
CA ILE A 219 4.90 -11.57 8.10
C ILE A 219 3.98 -12.08 9.20
N ALA A 220 3.01 -12.93 8.87
CA ALA A 220 2.04 -13.46 9.82
C ALA A 220 2.71 -14.31 10.91
N ASP A 221 3.72 -15.09 10.57
CA ASP A 221 4.48 -15.91 11.53
C ASP A 221 5.29 -15.06 12.52
N ALA A 222 5.73 -13.86 12.10
CA ALA A 222 6.61 -13.02 12.91
C ALA A 222 5.88 -11.93 13.71
N VAL A 223 4.67 -11.50 13.31
CA VAL A 223 3.88 -10.49 14.01
C VAL A 223 2.97 -11.15 15.04
N PRO A 224 3.09 -10.84 16.35
CA PRO A 224 2.43 -11.61 17.42
C PRO A 224 0.91 -11.70 17.35
N LEU A 225 0.25 -10.66 16.84
CA LEU A 225 -1.22 -10.56 16.74
C LEU A 225 -1.69 -10.56 15.28
N ALA A 226 -1.01 -11.32 14.43
CA ALA A 226 -1.35 -11.42 13.03
C ALA A 226 -2.21 -12.65 12.72
N ARG A 227 -3.13 -12.46 11.76
CA ARG A 227 -3.80 -13.55 11.04
C ARG A 227 -3.58 -13.39 9.55
N LEU A 228 -3.50 -14.49 8.82
CA LEU A 228 -3.29 -14.54 7.38
C LEU A 228 -4.53 -15.03 6.66
N GLU A 229 -4.88 -14.33 5.57
CA GLU A 229 -5.91 -14.73 4.61
C GLU A 229 -5.29 -14.75 3.20
N ILE A 230 -5.37 -15.91 2.53
CA ILE A 230 -4.96 -16.04 1.13
C ILE A 230 -6.20 -16.15 0.28
N ILE A 231 -6.38 -15.22 -0.63
CA ILE A 231 -7.60 -15.08 -1.44
C ILE A 231 -7.33 -15.32 -2.92
N GLY A 232 -8.24 -16.00 -3.58
CA GLY A 232 -8.10 -16.28 -5.01
C GLY A 232 -9.45 -16.51 -5.70
N PRO A 233 -9.44 -16.38 -7.06
CA PRO A 233 -8.30 -15.97 -7.89
C PRO A 233 -8.00 -14.48 -7.71
N ALA A 234 -6.76 -14.12 -7.39
CA ALA A 234 -6.32 -12.73 -7.25
C ALA A 234 -4.79 -12.62 -7.34
N ALA A 235 -4.31 -11.61 -8.05
CA ALA A 235 -2.90 -11.26 -8.10
C ALA A 235 -2.57 -10.10 -7.12
N HIS A 236 -1.68 -9.18 -7.50
CA HIS A 236 -1.11 -8.17 -6.59
C HIS A 236 -2.11 -7.10 -6.14
N LEU A 237 -3.00 -6.62 -7.02
CA LEU A 237 -4.08 -5.70 -6.62
C LEU A 237 -5.35 -6.48 -6.26
N ALA A 238 -5.24 -7.37 -5.29
CA ALA A 238 -6.34 -8.20 -4.82
C ALA A 238 -7.56 -7.38 -4.35
N ASN A 239 -7.33 -6.16 -3.86
CA ASN A 239 -8.39 -5.21 -3.49
C ASN A 239 -9.24 -4.73 -4.67
N VAL A 240 -8.71 -4.81 -5.88
CA VAL A 240 -9.40 -4.45 -7.13
C VAL A 240 -9.99 -5.68 -7.83
N GLU A 241 -9.28 -6.81 -7.80
CA GLU A 241 -9.75 -8.06 -8.41
C GLU A 241 -10.89 -8.70 -7.62
N GLN A 242 -10.79 -8.70 -6.29
CA GLN A 242 -11.75 -9.32 -5.35
C GLN A 242 -12.26 -8.32 -4.32
N PRO A 243 -12.87 -7.19 -4.75
CA PRO A 243 -13.22 -6.10 -3.85
C PRO A 243 -14.19 -6.52 -2.74
N GLY A 244 -15.13 -7.42 -3.03
CA GLY A 244 -16.08 -7.92 -2.03
C GLY A 244 -15.37 -8.64 -0.89
N ILE A 245 -14.55 -9.63 -1.23
CA ILE A 245 -13.81 -10.43 -0.23
C ILE A 245 -12.88 -9.53 0.59
N VAL A 246 -12.12 -8.65 -0.08
CA VAL A 246 -11.18 -7.75 0.62
C VAL A 246 -11.92 -6.77 1.54
N ASN A 247 -13.06 -6.22 1.09
CA ASN A 247 -13.88 -5.34 1.91
C ASN A 247 -14.42 -6.05 3.16
N ASP A 248 -14.92 -7.27 3.01
CA ASP A 248 -15.44 -8.07 4.13
C ASP A 248 -14.34 -8.37 5.16
N LEU A 249 -13.15 -8.75 4.69
CA LEU A 249 -11.98 -9.01 5.54
C LEU A 249 -11.53 -7.76 6.29
N ILE A 250 -11.42 -6.61 5.61
CA ILE A 250 -11.07 -5.33 6.24
C ILE A 250 -12.12 -4.98 7.29
N LEU A 251 -13.40 -4.92 6.90
CA LEU A 251 -14.48 -4.53 7.81
C LEU A 251 -14.61 -5.45 9.03
N GLY A 252 -14.44 -6.77 8.84
CA GLY A 252 -14.41 -7.74 9.93
C GLY A 252 -13.28 -7.42 10.90
N HIS A 253 -12.07 -7.23 10.39
CA HIS A 253 -10.89 -6.92 11.21
C HIS A 253 -11.03 -5.60 11.98
N LEU A 254 -11.58 -4.57 11.35
CA LEU A 254 -11.80 -3.29 12.01
C LEU A 254 -12.81 -3.41 13.17
N LYS A 255 -13.93 -4.13 12.95
CA LYS A 255 -14.99 -4.31 13.95
C LYS A 255 -14.55 -5.14 15.16
N GLU A 256 -13.76 -6.19 14.93
CA GLU A 256 -13.25 -7.07 15.99
C GLU A 256 -12.29 -6.34 16.96
N ASN A 257 -11.72 -5.21 16.54
CA ASN A 257 -10.66 -4.50 17.25
C ASN A 257 -11.00 -2.99 17.49
N SER A 258 -12.29 -2.64 17.46
CA SER A 258 -12.79 -1.28 17.70
C SER A 258 -13.07 -1.02 19.16
#